data_c4fe47de9d15a4860baddcf1f4d959fc
#
_entry.id   c4fe47de9d15a4860baddcf1f4d959fc
#
_cell.length_a   1.000
_cell.length_b   1.000
_cell.length_c   1.000
_cell.angle_alpha   90.00
_cell.angle_beta   90.00
_cell.angle_gamma   90.00
#
_symmetry.space_group_name_H-M   'P 1'
#
loop_
_entity.id
_entity.type
_entity.pdbx_description
1 polymer ?
#
loop_
_entity_poly.entity_id
_entity_poly.type
_entity_poly.pdbx_seq_one_letter_code
_entity_poly.pdbx_strand_id
1 'polypeptide(L)'
;MRVAVIGTGIAGNAAAWTLSRRYPVAVYDRELRPGGHSHTVTIDYEGTPVSVDIGFIVYNELNYPDLTALFEHLGVETVESCMSFAVTADAGRFEWKGGGNGWRETASGLFAQPRNLLSPSYLWML
;
A
#
# COMPACT_ATOMS: atom_id res chain seq x y z
N MET A 1 9.98 -10.71 -33.83
CA MET A 1 9.42 -11.51 -32.72
C MET A 1 8.20 -10.77 -32.22
N ARG A 2 7.09 -11.45 -31.96
CA ARG A 2 5.91 -10.92 -31.26
C ARG A 2 5.94 -11.44 -29.82
N VAL A 3 5.52 -10.62 -28.86
CA VAL A 3 5.52 -10.97 -27.45
C VAL A 3 4.10 -10.93 -26.94
N ALA A 4 3.70 -11.94 -26.15
CA ALA A 4 2.46 -11.95 -25.40
C ALA A 4 2.78 -11.78 -23.90
N VAL A 5 2.09 -10.86 -23.22
CA VAL A 5 2.16 -10.69 -21.78
C VAL A 5 0.82 -11.10 -21.19
N ILE A 6 0.84 -11.97 -20.21
CA ILE A 6 -0.36 -12.47 -19.53
C ILE A 6 -0.48 -11.80 -18.16
N GLY A 7 -1.57 -11.11 -17.95
CA GLY A 7 -1.84 -10.32 -16.75
C GLY A 7 -1.51 -8.84 -16.91
N THR A 8 -2.40 -7.97 -16.42
CA THR A 8 -2.28 -6.50 -16.44
C THR A 8 -2.04 -5.91 -15.05
N GLY A 9 -1.57 -6.70 -14.11
CA GLY A 9 -1.05 -6.17 -12.85
C GLY A 9 0.23 -5.37 -13.08
N ILE A 10 0.80 -4.79 -12.01
CA ILE A 10 1.97 -3.91 -12.10
C ILE A 10 3.15 -4.57 -12.84
N ALA A 11 3.43 -5.84 -12.57
CA ALA A 11 4.52 -6.58 -13.24
C ALA A 11 4.26 -6.77 -14.74
N GLY A 12 3.03 -7.16 -15.11
CA GLY A 12 2.65 -7.33 -16.51
C GLY A 12 2.67 -6.02 -17.29
N ASN A 13 2.15 -4.96 -16.72
CA ASN A 13 2.17 -3.62 -17.33
C ASN A 13 3.59 -3.10 -17.50
N ALA A 14 4.45 -3.22 -16.48
CA ALA A 14 5.87 -2.80 -16.57
C ALA A 14 6.62 -3.62 -17.63
N ALA A 15 6.40 -4.93 -17.68
CA ALA A 15 7.00 -5.79 -18.70
C ALA A 15 6.52 -5.43 -20.11
N ALA A 16 5.19 -5.26 -20.29
CA ALA A 16 4.61 -4.88 -21.58
C ALA A 16 5.14 -3.54 -22.05
N TRP A 17 5.18 -2.55 -21.18
CA TRP A 17 5.70 -1.22 -21.47
C TRP A 17 7.18 -1.26 -21.88
N THR A 18 8.02 -1.97 -21.13
CA THR A 18 9.44 -2.10 -21.42
C THR A 18 9.68 -2.81 -22.77
N LEU A 19 8.97 -3.92 -23.00
CA LEU A 19 9.12 -4.73 -24.20
C LEU A 19 8.56 -4.05 -25.46
N SER A 20 7.52 -3.24 -25.33
CA SER A 20 6.89 -2.53 -26.44
C SER A 20 7.84 -1.56 -27.16
N ARG A 21 8.93 -1.16 -26.50
CA ARG A 21 9.96 -0.30 -27.11
C ARG A 21 10.76 -1.01 -28.20
N ARG A 22 10.73 -2.35 -28.25
CA ARG A 22 11.52 -3.15 -29.21
C ARG A 22 10.69 -4.16 -29.99
N TYR A 23 9.53 -4.55 -29.46
CA TYR A 23 8.72 -5.64 -30.02
C TYR A 23 7.24 -5.25 -30.06
N PRO A 24 6.47 -5.75 -31.04
CA PRO A 24 5.02 -5.73 -30.96
C PRO A 24 4.57 -6.60 -29.77
N VAL A 25 3.87 -6.00 -28.82
CA VAL A 25 3.39 -6.65 -27.60
C VAL A 25 1.86 -6.72 -27.64
N ALA A 26 1.33 -7.90 -27.30
CA ALA A 26 -0.09 -8.10 -27.01
C ALA A 26 -0.22 -8.45 -25.52
N VAL A 27 -1.15 -7.78 -24.83
CA VAL A 27 -1.41 -8.04 -23.42
C VAL A 27 -2.77 -8.70 -23.28
N TYR A 28 -2.83 -9.74 -22.48
CA TYR A 28 -4.04 -10.52 -22.21
C TYR A 28 -4.33 -10.52 -20.71
N ASP A 29 -5.57 -10.32 -20.35
CA ASP A 29 -6.02 -10.45 -18.96
C ASP A 29 -7.35 -11.19 -18.92
N ARG A 30 -7.60 -11.87 -17.80
CA ARG A 30 -8.88 -12.50 -17.52
C ARG A 30 -9.94 -11.47 -17.15
N GLU A 31 -9.53 -10.42 -16.48
CA GLU A 31 -10.40 -9.36 -16.00
C GLU A 31 -10.59 -8.28 -17.08
N LEU A 32 -11.79 -7.69 -17.12
CA LEU A 32 -12.08 -6.59 -18.04
C LEU A 32 -11.38 -5.28 -17.66
N ARG A 33 -11.05 -5.15 -16.39
CA ARG A 33 -10.33 -3.99 -15.85
C ARG A 33 -8.82 -4.29 -15.78
N PRO A 34 -7.97 -3.50 -16.44
CA PRO A 34 -6.53 -3.61 -16.25
C PRO A 34 -6.11 -3.08 -14.87
N GLY A 35 -4.89 -3.42 -14.43
CA GLY A 35 -4.28 -2.91 -13.21
C GLY A 35 -4.11 -3.95 -12.11
N GLY A 36 -4.87 -5.06 -12.16
CA GLY A 36 -4.77 -6.13 -11.15
C GLY A 36 -5.05 -5.60 -9.75
N HIS A 37 -4.05 -5.69 -8.86
CA HIS A 37 -4.16 -5.22 -7.48
C HIS A 37 -4.13 -3.69 -7.33
N SER A 38 -3.66 -2.96 -8.33
CA SER A 38 -3.78 -1.50 -8.40
C SER A 38 -5.22 -1.16 -8.79
N HIS A 39 -6.01 -0.73 -7.83
CA HIS A 39 -7.44 -0.50 -8.02
C HIS A 39 -7.92 0.73 -7.25
N THR A 40 -8.31 1.75 -8.00
CA THR A 40 -8.93 2.96 -7.49
C THR A 40 -10.41 2.93 -7.81
N VAL A 41 -11.25 3.24 -6.87
CA VAL A 41 -12.70 3.42 -7.03
C VAL A 41 -13.09 4.85 -6.70
N THR A 42 -14.10 5.36 -7.37
CA THR A 42 -14.68 6.65 -7.02
C THR A 42 -15.96 6.40 -6.20
N ILE A 43 -16.01 6.97 -5.02
CA ILE A 43 -17.18 6.94 -4.14
C ILE A 43 -17.78 8.34 -4.05
N ASP A 44 -19.07 8.41 -3.83
CA ASP A 44 -19.73 9.65 -3.44
C ASP A 44 -19.64 9.79 -1.92
N TYR A 45 -18.97 10.82 -1.45
CA TYR A 45 -18.90 11.16 -0.04
C TYR A 45 -19.57 12.52 0.18
N GLU A 46 -20.79 12.48 0.71
CA GLU A 46 -21.62 13.69 0.98
C GLU A 46 -21.79 14.60 -0.26
N GLY A 47 -22.03 14.01 -1.44
CA GLY A 47 -22.20 14.73 -2.70
C GLY A 47 -20.88 15.15 -3.38
N THR A 48 -19.74 14.73 -2.85
CA THR A 48 -18.42 14.98 -3.42
C THR A 48 -17.79 13.68 -3.92
N PRO A 49 -17.40 13.56 -5.19
CA PRO A 49 -16.72 12.38 -5.68
C PRO A 49 -15.28 12.31 -5.11
N VAL A 50 -14.97 11.22 -4.44
CA VAL A 50 -13.65 10.95 -3.85
C VAL A 50 -13.08 9.68 -4.45
N SER A 51 -11.84 9.76 -4.95
CA SER A 51 -11.09 8.60 -5.44
C SER A 51 -10.40 7.89 -4.27
N VAL A 52 -10.62 6.59 -4.17
CA VAL A 52 -10.10 5.75 -3.08
C VAL A 52 -9.36 4.55 -3.65
N ASP A 53 -8.11 4.39 -3.27
CA ASP A 53 -7.34 3.20 -3.59
C ASP A 53 -7.74 2.06 -2.64
N ILE A 54 -8.14 0.91 -3.20
CA ILE A 54 -8.66 -0.23 -2.43
C ILE A 54 -7.81 -1.48 -2.52
N GLY A 55 -6.77 -1.46 -3.31
CA GLY A 55 -5.85 -2.59 -3.46
C GLY A 55 -4.48 -2.27 -2.87
N PHE A 56 -3.51 -1.94 -3.70
CA PHE A 56 -2.20 -1.48 -3.26
C PHE A 56 -2.27 0.03 -2.96
N ILE A 57 -2.23 0.38 -1.69
CA ILE A 57 -2.53 1.74 -1.21
C ILE A 57 -1.33 2.49 -0.66
N VAL A 58 -0.26 1.79 -0.25
CA VAL A 58 0.93 2.41 0.31
C VAL A 58 2.21 1.68 -0.09
N TYR A 59 3.30 2.39 -0.21
CA TYR A 59 4.65 1.85 -0.38
C TYR A 59 5.65 2.75 0.34
N ASN A 60 6.89 2.29 0.47
CA ASN A 60 7.99 3.14 0.91
C ASN A 60 9.14 3.06 -0.10
N GLU A 61 9.82 4.16 -0.32
CA GLU A 61 10.86 4.30 -1.33
C GLU A 61 12.05 3.37 -1.09
N LEU A 62 12.37 3.11 0.17
CA LEU A 62 13.50 2.26 0.55
C LEU A 62 13.31 0.81 0.11
N ASN A 63 12.10 0.27 0.26
CA ASN A 63 11.81 -1.14 -0.06
C ASN A 63 11.34 -1.35 -1.50
N TYR A 64 10.95 -0.27 -2.19
CA TYR A 64 10.42 -0.32 -3.56
C TYR A 64 11.17 0.63 -4.51
N PRO A 65 12.51 0.52 -4.64
CA PRO A 65 13.30 1.46 -5.45
C PRO A 65 12.91 1.44 -6.92
N ASP A 66 12.62 0.28 -7.49
CA ASP A 66 12.22 0.16 -8.90
C ASP A 66 10.83 0.75 -9.16
N LEU A 67 9.90 0.63 -8.19
CA LEU A 67 8.58 1.24 -8.29
C LEU A 67 8.69 2.77 -8.21
N THR A 68 9.50 3.27 -7.28
CA THR A 68 9.78 4.71 -7.14
C THR A 68 10.33 5.27 -8.44
N ALA A 69 11.35 4.63 -9.01
CA ALA A 69 11.93 5.04 -10.29
C ALA A 69 10.92 4.98 -11.46
N LEU A 70 10.03 3.99 -11.46
CA LEU A 70 8.97 3.90 -12.46
C LEU A 70 7.97 5.05 -12.31
N PHE A 71 7.56 5.38 -11.10
CA PHE A 71 6.62 6.48 -10.82
C PHE A 71 7.21 7.82 -11.22
N GLU A 72 8.46 8.09 -10.86
CA GLU A 72 9.19 9.28 -11.31
C GLU A 72 9.25 9.37 -12.84
N HIS A 73 9.59 8.25 -13.50
CA HIS A 73 9.69 8.21 -14.97
C HIS A 73 8.34 8.46 -15.66
N LEU A 74 7.25 8.00 -15.07
CA LEU A 74 5.88 8.17 -15.61
C LEU A 74 5.21 9.47 -15.14
N GLY A 75 5.82 10.21 -14.21
CA GLY A 75 5.23 11.41 -13.63
C GLY A 75 3.98 11.12 -12.78
N VAL A 76 3.97 9.97 -12.09
CA VAL A 76 2.87 9.59 -11.19
C VAL A 76 2.99 10.41 -9.91
N GLU A 77 1.96 11.17 -9.59
CA GLU A 77 1.91 11.92 -8.33
C GLU A 77 1.65 10.98 -7.16
N THR A 78 2.42 11.16 -6.09
CA THR A 78 2.28 10.42 -4.84
C THR A 78 2.25 11.39 -3.66
N VAL A 79 1.62 10.96 -2.56
CA VAL A 79 1.51 11.78 -1.36
C VAL A 79 2.02 11.00 -0.15
N GLU A 80 2.62 11.71 0.79
CA GLU A 80 3.01 11.09 2.06
C GLU A 80 1.78 10.60 2.82
N SER A 81 1.87 9.38 3.33
CA SER A 81 0.84 8.76 4.14
C SER A 81 1.40 8.27 5.48
N CYS A 82 0.53 8.12 6.47
CA CYS A 82 0.90 7.57 7.77
C CYS A 82 0.64 6.06 7.77
N MET A 83 1.71 5.26 7.86
CA MET A 83 1.64 3.80 7.96
C MET A 83 1.51 3.33 9.41
N SER A 84 0.70 4.02 10.22
CA SER A 84 0.38 3.56 11.57
C SER A 84 -0.75 2.55 11.55
N PHE A 85 -0.75 1.63 12.51
CA PHE A 85 -1.84 0.71 12.73
C PHE A 85 -2.13 0.55 14.21
N ALA A 86 -3.34 0.14 14.54
CA ALA A 86 -3.76 -0.07 15.91
C ALA A 86 -4.46 -1.43 16.05
N VAL A 87 -4.34 -2.01 17.22
CA VAL A 87 -5.03 -3.25 17.60
C VAL A 87 -5.85 -3.00 18.83
N THR A 88 -7.13 -3.36 18.78
CA THR A 88 -8.03 -3.43 19.91
C THR A 88 -8.48 -4.87 20.08
N ALA A 89 -8.30 -5.45 21.23
CA ALA A 89 -8.71 -6.80 21.54
C ALA A 89 -9.47 -6.87 22.88
N ASP A 90 -10.18 -7.99 23.10
CA ASP A 90 -10.91 -8.26 24.35
C ASP A 90 -11.87 -7.13 24.75
N ALA A 91 -12.65 -6.61 23.80
CA ALA A 91 -13.59 -5.51 24.00
C ALA A 91 -12.94 -4.26 24.65
N GLY A 92 -11.76 -3.87 24.16
CA GLY A 92 -11.03 -2.67 24.63
C GLY A 92 -10.17 -2.90 25.87
N ARG A 93 -10.05 -4.14 26.34
CA ARG A 93 -9.15 -4.45 27.46
C ARG A 93 -7.67 -4.41 27.08
N PHE A 94 -7.38 -4.66 25.81
CA PHE A 94 -6.06 -4.52 25.23
C PHE A 94 -6.12 -3.57 24.05
N GLU A 95 -5.32 -2.52 24.07
CA GLU A 95 -5.15 -1.59 22.96
C GLU A 95 -3.67 -1.31 22.77
N TRP A 96 -3.26 -1.35 21.51
CA TRP A 96 -1.89 -1.07 21.12
C TRP A 96 -1.87 -0.35 19.76
N LYS A 97 -0.94 0.55 19.62
CA LYS A 97 -0.67 1.28 18.37
C LYS A 97 0.78 1.07 17.98
N GLY A 98 1.00 0.73 16.72
CA GLY A 98 2.33 0.59 16.13
C GLY A 98 2.48 1.47 14.89
N GLY A 99 3.72 1.66 14.47
CA GLY A 99 4.07 2.49 13.32
C GLY A 99 3.94 3.98 13.61
N GLY A 100 4.06 4.78 12.55
CA GLY A 100 4.11 6.24 12.60
C GLY A 100 5.49 6.81 12.33
N ASN A 101 5.55 8.11 12.06
CA ASN A 101 6.76 8.79 11.62
C ASN A 101 7.53 9.38 12.80
N GLY A 102 8.23 8.54 13.57
CA GLY A 102 9.17 9.00 14.58
C GLY A 102 8.97 8.44 15.97
N TRP A 103 9.99 8.67 16.83
CA TRP A 103 10.05 8.12 18.18
C TRP A 103 8.90 8.53 19.10
N ARG A 104 8.35 9.73 18.91
CA ARG A 104 7.21 10.22 19.72
C ARG A 104 5.92 9.42 19.45
N GLU A 105 5.69 9.05 18.19
CA GLU A 105 4.53 8.23 17.81
C GLU A 105 4.70 6.80 18.27
N THR A 106 5.90 6.24 18.14
CA THR A 106 6.23 4.93 18.70
C THR A 106 6.04 4.91 20.22
N ALA A 107 6.54 5.91 20.92
CA ALA A 107 6.35 6.04 22.37
C ALA A 107 4.86 6.17 22.73
N SER A 108 4.08 6.95 21.97
CA SER A 108 2.64 7.08 22.23
C SER A 108 1.89 5.74 22.13
N GLY A 109 2.37 4.83 21.26
CA GLY A 109 1.82 3.49 21.13
C GLY A 109 2.07 2.62 22.37
N LEU A 110 3.24 2.72 22.98
CA LEU A 110 3.58 2.02 24.22
C LEU A 110 2.70 2.46 25.40
N PHE A 111 2.30 3.72 25.42
CA PHE A 111 1.47 4.33 26.48
C PHE A 111 -0.01 4.45 26.12
N ALA A 112 -0.46 3.83 25.02
CA ALA A 112 -1.87 3.84 24.63
C ALA A 112 -2.77 3.32 25.76
N GLN A 113 -2.31 2.30 26.50
CA GLN A 113 -2.89 1.83 27.74
C GLN A 113 -1.79 1.59 28.80
N PRO A 114 -1.58 2.49 29.76
CA PRO A 114 -0.53 2.38 30.76
C PRO A 114 -0.57 1.04 31.55
N ARG A 115 -1.75 0.48 31.76
CA ARG A 115 -1.91 -0.82 32.44
C ARG A 115 -1.23 -1.98 31.72
N ASN A 116 -1.04 -1.88 30.40
CA ASN A 116 -0.36 -2.92 29.62
C ASN A 116 1.10 -3.07 30.06
N LEU A 117 1.74 -2.00 30.50
CA LEU A 117 3.13 -2.03 30.99
C LEU A 117 3.31 -2.87 32.25
N LEU A 118 2.21 -3.19 32.95
CA LEU A 118 2.21 -4.09 34.11
C LEU A 118 1.97 -5.56 33.72
N SER A 119 1.75 -5.84 32.44
CA SER A 119 1.51 -7.19 31.93
C SER A 119 2.81 -7.84 31.45
N PRO A 120 3.26 -8.97 32.02
CA PRO A 120 4.42 -9.67 31.51
C PRO A 120 4.31 -10.08 30.05
N SER A 121 3.11 -10.48 29.60
CA SER A 121 2.82 -10.86 28.21
C SER A 121 3.00 -9.68 27.25
N TYR A 122 2.64 -8.48 27.68
CA TYR A 122 2.84 -7.27 26.89
C TYR A 122 4.32 -6.91 26.75
N LEU A 123 5.06 -6.98 27.83
CA LEU A 123 6.51 -6.71 27.85
C LEU A 123 7.31 -7.72 27.00
N TRP A 124 6.78 -8.94 26.87
CA TRP A 124 7.39 -9.97 26.02
C TRP A 124 7.10 -9.78 24.51
N MET A 125 6.09 -8.99 24.17
CA MET A 125 5.71 -8.67 22.79
C MET A 125 6.52 -7.50 22.21
N LEU A 126 7.02 -6.62 23.07
CA LEU A 126 7.85 -5.46 22.70
C LEU A 126 9.28 -5.86 22.33
#